data_6dd20767642f5b689666e7ebeced6d76
#
_entry.id   6dd20767642f5b689666e7ebeced6d76
#
_cell.length_a   1.000
_cell.length_b   1.000
_cell.length_c   1.000
_cell.angle_alpha   90.00
_cell.angle_beta   90.00
_cell.angle_gamma   90.00
#
_symmetry.space_group_name_H-M   'P 1'
#
loop_
_entity.id
_entity.type
_entity.pdbx_description
1 polymer ?
#
loop_
_entity_poly.entity_id
_entity_poly.type
_entity_poly.pdbx_seq_one_letter_code
_entity_poly.pdbx_strand_id
1 'polypeptide(L)'
;EYGVSKEALEMNEEFGNYYRYLNSKDNNKEIIRLATDDLHTELFDTIDIVTEKDESQSIIIDYASKGHKDKFRNSIIRILGHENSKTNVFIIQREGEESTVLESILVHAEEGANIFVNQYEVGSSKLISNYKANLIGEASHAEVNSIYFGYNDHEIDLIYNIIHKGKQSTSNIIINGALKDNARKVFKSNLDFLEGSTGSVGNEEEFCMLLDSTVKSISVPLLLCHEDDVLGNHAASAGRIDENILF
;
A
#
# COMPACT_ATOMS: atom_id res chain seq x y z
N GLU A 1 11.58 4.05 -10.65
CA GLU A 1 11.21 5.03 -9.62
C GLU A 1 10.12 4.42 -8.74
N TYR A 2 10.03 4.81 -7.49
CA TYR A 2 8.97 4.47 -6.53
C TYR A 2 8.58 5.73 -5.75
N GLY A 3 7.54 5.61 -4.93
CA GLY A 3 7.07 6.69 -4.08
C GLY A 3 6.00 7.56 -4.74
N VAL A 4 5.37 8.38 -3.93
CA VAL A 4 4.31 9.31 -4.35
C VAL A 4 4.84 10.29 -5.41
N SER A 5 6.02 10.86 -5.18
CA SER A 5 6.79 11.65 -6.14
C SER A 5 8.26 11.72 -5.71
N LYS A 6 9.12 12.21 -6.59
CA LYS A 6 10.53 12.46 -6.28
C LYS A 6 10.67 13.50 -5.15
N GLU A 7 9.88 14.55 -5.22
CA GLU A 7 9.87 15.62 -4.22
C GLU A 7 9.45 15.09 -2.83
N ALA A 8 8.46 14.18 -2.78
CA ALA A 8 8.05 13.56 -1.52
C ALA A 8 9.18 12.72 -0.89
N LEU A 9 9.97 12.01 -1.71
CA LEU A 9 11.14 11.28 -1.22
C LEU A 9 12.24 12.22 -0.72
N GLU A 10 12.54 13.29 -1.47
CA GLU A 10 13.52 14.32 -1.10
C GLU A 10 13.12 15.04 0.20
N MET A 11 11.82 15.29 0.42
CA MET A 11 11.31 15.86 1.67
C MET A 11 11.64 14.97 2.89
N ASN A 12 11.53 13.65 2.76
CA ASN A 12 11.91 12.76 3.86
C ASN A 12 13.40 12.72 4.12
N GLU A 13 14.24 12.91 3.09
CA GLU A 13 15.68 13.01 3.25
C GLU A 13 16.08 14.31 3.97
N GLU A 14 15.38 15.41 3.68
CA GLU A 14 15.69 16.73 4.24
C GLU A 14 15.08 16.96 5.63
N PHE A 15 13.82 16.55 5.83
CA PHE A 15 13.03 16.86 7.04
C PHE A 15 12.77 15.64 7.93
N GLY A 16 13.34 14.47 7.62
CA GLY A 16 13.11 13.22 8.35
C GLY A 16 13.27 13.39 9.87
N ASN A 17 12.19 13.13 10.62
CA ASN A 17 12.15 13.28 12.07
C ASN A 17 11.91 11.97 12.82
N TYR A 18 11.69 10.87 12.09
CA TYR A 18 11.64 9.52 12.63
C TYR A 18 12.29 8.52 11.68
N TYR A 19 13.15 7.65 12.21
CA TYR A 19 13.75 6.53 11.47
C TYR A 19 13.73 5.26 12.31
N ARG A 20 13.32 4.15 11.69
CA ARG A 20 13.35 2.83 12.33
C ARG A 20 13.90 1.79 11.35
N TYR A 21 14.90 1.05 11.77
CA TYR A 21 15.39 -0.17 11.09
C TYR A 21 14.96 -1.39 11.87
N LEU A 22 14.36 -2.36 11.19
CA LEU A 22 13.88 -3.63 11.74
C LEU A 22 14.53 -4.78 11.00
N ASN A 23 15.11 -5.71 11.76
CA ASN A 23 15.69 -6.93 11.21
C ASN A 23 15.12 -8.14 11.97
N SER A 24 14.70 -9.17 11.24
CA SER A 24 14.07 -10.37 11.83
C SER A 24 14.97 -11.11 12.83
N LYS A 25 16.29 -11.01 12.71
CA LYS A 25 17.25 -11.56 13.68
C LYS A 25 17.20 -10.90 15.05
N ASP A 26 16.87 -9.61 15.08
CA ASP A 26 16.81 -8.85 16.33
C ASP A 26 15.44 -9.03 17.02
N ASN A 27 14.37 -8.92 16.22
CA ASN A 27 12.99 -9.10 16.70
C ASN A 27 12.07 -9.44 15.52
N ASN A 28 11.32 -10.52 15.65
CA ASN A 28 10.41 -10.99 14.61
C ASN A 28 8.95 -10.47 14.76
N LYS A 29 8.66 -9.67 15.78
CA LYS A 29 7.36 -9.03 16.00
C LYS A 29 7.55 -7.66 16.63
N GLU A 30 7.01 -6.63 16.00
CA GLU A 30 7.05 -5.26 16.52
C GLU A 30 5.76 -4.50 16.22
N ILE A 31 5.41 -3.59 17.14
CA ILE A 31 4.31 -2.64 16.96
C ILE A 31 4.91 -1.24 17.11
N ILE A 32 4.88 -0.49 16.01
CA ILE A 32 5.30 0.90 15.95
C ILE A 32 4.03 1.76 16.01
N ARG A 33 3.98 2.70 16.96
CA ARG A 33 2.90 3.67 17.07
C ARG A 33 3.44 5.07 16.88
N LEU A 34 2.97 5.76 15.87
CA LEU A 34 3.35 7.12 15.53
C LEU A 34 2.12 8.01 15.56
N ALA A 35 2.25 9.20 16.12
CA ALA A 35 1.14 10.12 16.22
C ALA A 35 1.58 11.57 16.06
N THR A 36 0.75 12.36 15.39
CA THR A 36 0.83 13.81 15.33
C THR A 36 -0.17 14.45 16.30
N ASP A 37 0.14 15.65 16.78
CA ASP A 37 -0.75 16.45 17.63
C ASP A 37 -0.59 17.96 17.32
N ASP A 38 -1.29 18.82 18.05
CA ASP A 38 -1.24 20.27 17.82
C ASP A 38 0.11 20.93 18.17
N LEU A 39 1.04 20.21 18.78
CA LEU A 39 2.41 20.64 19.05
C LEU A 39 3.41 20.06 18.02
N HIS A 40 3.13 18.89 17.51
CA HIS A 40 3.93 18.14 16.53
C HIS A 40 3.04 17.81 15.33
N THR A 41 2.90 18.78 14.43
CA THR A 41 1.96 18.69 13.30
C THR A 41 2.53 17.98 12.08
N GLU A 42 3.84 17.71 12.07
CA GLU A 42 4.52 17.12 10.92
C GLU A 42 5.27 15.84 11.30
N LEU A 43 5.08 14.79 10.50
CA LEU A 43 5.78 13.52 10.63
C LEU A 43 6.39 13.15 9.28
N PHE A 44 7.72 13.07 9.24
CA PHE A 44 8.51 12.56 8.11
C PHE A 44 9.23 11.31 8.57
N ASP A 45 8.62 10.15 8.34
CA ASP A 45 9.14 8.89 8.83
C ASP A 45 9.71 8.00 7.74
N THR A 46 10.75 7.25 8.09
CA THR A 46 11.30 6.19 7.26
C THR A 46 11.43 4.92 8.08
N ILE A 47 10.84 3.83 7.59
CA ILE A 47 10.87 2.52 8.25
C ILE A 47 11.45 1.50 7.26
N ASP A 48 12.59 0.92 7.62
CA ASP A 48 13.26 -0.14 6.87
C ASP A 48 13.01 -1.48 7.56
N ILE A 49 12.47 -2.44 6.82
CA ILE A 49 12.11 -3.78 7.29
C ILE A 49 12.89 -4.80 6.48
N VAL A 50 13.74 -5.57 7.13
CA VAL A 50 14.55 -6.63 6.51
C VAL A 50 14.21 -7.96 7.16
N THR A 51 13.70 -8.90 6.37
CA THR A 51 13.49 -10.29 6.80
C THR A 51 14.60 -11.15 6.21
N GLU A 52 15.40 -11.72 7.07
CA GLU A 52 16.56 -12.53 6.72
C GLU A 52 16.14 -13.88 6.12
N LYS A 53 17.09 -14.52 5.45
CA LYS A 53 16.89 -15.81 4.80
C LYS A 53 16.30 -16.85 5.76
N ASP A 54 15.27 -17.57 5.26
CA ASP A 54 14.54 -18.63 5.96
C ASP A 54 13.83 -18.16 7.25
N GLU A 55 13.70 -16.84 7.48
CA GLU A 55 13.06 -16.27 8.65
C GLU A 55 11.67 -15.70 8.35
N SER A 56 10.96 -15.38 9.44
CA SER A 56 9.63 -14.76 9.35
C SER A 56 9.51 -13.62 10.35
N GLN A 57 8.88 -12.50 9.94
CA GLN A 57 8.53 -11.42 10.86
C GLN A 57 7.14 -10.83 10.59
N SER A 58 6.59 -10.19 11.60
CA SER A 58 5.29 -9.52 11.54
C SER A 58 5.37 -8.16 12.22
N ILE A 59 5.05 -7.10 11.48
CA ILE A 59 5.16 -5.72 11.93
C ILE A 59 3.81 -5.05 11.82
N ILE A 60 3.44 -4.28 12.84
CA ILE A 60 2.27 -3.40 12.84
C ILE A 60 2.76 -1.96 12.94
N ILE A 61 2.34 -1.11 12.02
CA ILE A 61 2.60 0.32 12.01
C ILE A 61 1.25 1.02 12.17
N ASP A 62 1.06 1.73 13.27
CA ASP A 62 -0.21 2.37 13.65
C ASP A 62 -0.02 3.89 13.69
N TYR A 63 -0.61 4.58 12.73
CA TYR A 63 -0.59 6.02 12.59
C TYR A 63 -1.89 6.65 13.10
N ALA A 64 -1.77 7.68 13.92
CA ALA A 64 -2.91 8.41 14.47
C ALA A 64 -2.63 9.92 14.55
N SER A 65 -3.67 10.72 14.64
CA SER A 65 -3.55 12.15 14.96
C SER A 65 -4.48 12.58 16.09
N LYS A 66 -4.19 13.69 16.72
CA LYS A 66 -4.99 14.33 17.76
C LYS A 66 -4.96 15.84 17.61
N GLY A 67 -6.04 16.51 18.02
CA GLY A 67 -6.16 17.98 18.01
C GLY A 67 -6.88 18.47 16.77
N HIS A 68 -6.72 19.76 16.45
CA HIS A 68 -7.53 20.46 15.44
C HIS A 68 -6.71 21.24 14.39
N LYS A 69 -5.37 21.30 14.55
CA LYS A 69 -4.51 21.94 13.55
C LYS A 69 -4.31 21.02 12.37
N ASP A 70 -4.04 21.61 11.21
CA ASP A 70 -3.63 20.86 10.03
C ASP A 70 -2.37 20.05 10.32
N LYS A 71 -2.35 18.82 9.85
CA LYS A 71 -1.25 17.87 10.03
C LYS A 71 -0.78 17.32 8.71
N PHE A 72 0.49 17.01 8.67
CA PHE A 72 1.11 16.44 7.49
C PHE A 72 1.97 15.23 7.86
N ARG A 73 1.74 14.11 7.16
CA ARG A 73 2.59 12.93 7.23
C ARG A 73 3.15 12.61 5.85
N ASN A 74 4.44 12.35 5.79
CA ASN A 74 5.10 11.80 4.62
C ASN A 74 5.95 10.60 5.06
N SER A 75 5.52 9.40 4.68
CA SER A 75 6.11 8.14 5.13
C SER A 75 6.80 7.42 4.00
N ILE A 76 7.97 6.83 4.29
CA ILE A 76 8.67 5.89 3.43
C ILE A 76 8.79 4.55 4.17
N ILE A 77 8.24 3.49 3.60
CA ILE A 77 8.35 2.13 4.13
C ILE A 77 9.05 1.27 3.08
N ARG A 78 10.21 0.70 3.44
CA ARG A 78 10.97 -0.18 2.54
C ARG A 78 11.06 -1.57 3.14
N ILE A 79 10.67 -2.57 2.36
CA ILE A 79 10.57 -3.96 2.80
C ILE A 79 11.47 -4.81 1.90
N LEU A 80 12.43 -5.49 2.49
CA LEU A 80 13.30 -6.45 1.84
C LEU A 80 13.08 -7.84 2.43
N GLY A 81 12.61 -8.77 1.61
CA GLY A 81 12.56 -10.20 1.96
C GLY A 81 13.70 -10.95 1.27
N HIS A 82 14.63 -11.47 2.07
CA HIS A 82 15.67 -12.37 1.57
C HIS A 82 15.12 -13.75 1.24
N GLU A 83 15.95 -14.62 0.67
CA GLU A 83 15.59 -15.96 0.18
C GLU A 83 14.73 -16.76 1.19
N ASN A 84 13.59 -17.31 0.72
CA ASN A 84 12.63 -18.10 1.50
C ASN A 84 12.04 -17.40 2.73
N SER A 85 12.16 -16.10 2.86
CA SER A 85 11.62 -15.34 3.99
C SER A 85 10.11 -15.14 3.91
N LYS A 86 9.48 -14.82 5.06
CA LYS A 86 8.07 -14.43 5.13
C LYS A 86 7.89 -13.15 5.93
N THR A 87 7.38 -12.10 5.30
CA THR A 87 7.13 -10.80 5.93
C THR A 87 5.65 -10.47 5.92
N ASN A 88 5.08 -10.11 7.07
CA ASN A 88 3.73 -9.57 7.18
C ASN A 88 3.81 -8.16 7.76
N VAL A 89 3.31 -7.17 7.04
CA VAL A 89 3.23 -5.78 7.49
C VAL A 89 1.78 -5.34 7.51
N PHE A 90 1.35 -4.77 8.63
CA PHE A 90 0.03 -4.16 8.80
C PHE A 90 0.24 -2.66 9.00
N ILE A 91 -0.33 -1.84 8.12
CA ILE A 91 -0.28 -0.39 8.18
C ILE A 91 -1.71 0.09 8.50
N ILE A 92 -1.87 0.76 9.62
CA ILE A 92 -3.17 1.25 10.08
C ILE A 92 -3.11 2.77 10.09
N GLN A 93 -3.74 3.38 9.10
CA GLN A 93 -3.87 4.82 8.96
C GLN A 93 -5.25 5.23 9.50
N ARG A 94 -5.26 5.92 10.64
CA ARG A 94 -6.47 6.41 11.32
C ARG A 94 -6.28 7.84 11.84
N GLU A 95 -5.62 8.64 11.05
CA GLU A 95 -5.41 10.06 11.31
C GLU A 95 -6.72 10.84 11.06
N GLY A 96 -6.91 11.97 11.74
CA GLY A 96 -8.15 12.77 11.62
C GLY A 96 -8.27 13.53 10.30
N GLU A 97 -9.42 14.16 10.10
CA GLU A 97 -9.76 14.90 8.87
C GLU A 97 -8.87 16.11 8.59
N GLU A 98 -8.16 16.62 9.58
CA GLU A 98 -7.18 17.69 9.44
C GLU A 98 -5.84 17.20 8.86
N SER A 99 -5.71 15.93 8.53
CA SER A 99 -4.45 15.32 8.10
C SER A 99 -4.38 15.18 6.58
N THR A 100 -3.22 15.51 6.03
CA THR A 100 -2.79 15.15 4.67
C THR A 100 -1.67 14.11 4.77
N VAL A 101 -1.83 13.02 4.05
CA VAL A 101 -0.94 11.85 4.13
C VAL A 101 -0.35 11.53 2.76
N LEU A 102 0.97 11.45 2.69
CA LEU A 102 1.74 10.85 1.60
C LEU A 102 2.40 9.57 2.11
N GLU A 103 2.19 8.47 1.42
CA GLU A 103 2.76 7.17 1.81
C GLU A 103 3.44 6.50 0.63
N SER A 104 4.70 6.14 0.80
CA SER A 104 5.53 5.50 -0.23
C SER A 104 6.04 4.16 0.29
N ILE A 105 5.58 3.06 -0.32
CA ILE A 105 5.95 1.69 0.07
C ILE A 105 6.73 1.04 -1.06
N LEU A 106 7.92 0.54 -0.74
CA LEU A 106 8.76 -0.21 -1.67
C LEU A 106 9.03 -1.61 -1.14
N VAL A 107 8.73 -2.60 -1.95
CA VAL A 107 8.94 -4.02 -1.64
C VAL A 107 9.95 -4.62 -2.61
N HIS A 108 10.90 -5.37 -2.08
CA HIS A 108 11.80 -6.25 -2.84
C HIS A 108 11.71 -7.68 -2.31
N ALA A 109 11.33 -8.62 -3.17
CA ALA A 109 11.23 -10.03 -2.83
C ALA A 109 12.28 -10.84 -3.61
N GLU A 110 13.21 -11.45 -2.87
CA GLU A 110 14.20 -12.38 -3.42
C GLU A 110 13.60 -13.78 -3.64
N GLU A 111 14.41 -14.77 -4.01
CA GLU A 111 13.97 -16.13 -4.34
C GLU A 111 13.14 -16.74 -3.20
N GLY A 112 11.95 -17.23 -3.52
CA GLY A 112 11.02 -17.85 -2.57
C GLY A 112 10.50 -16.93 -1.46
N ALA A 113 10.87 -15.65 -1.45
CA ALA A 113 10.38 -14.70 -0.45
C ALA A 113 8.90 -14.40 -0.61
N ASN A 114 8.18 -14.32 0.51
CA ASN A 114 6.74 -14.06 0.55
C ASN A 114 6.47 -12.80 1.39
N ILE A 115 5.94 -11.74 0.77
CA ILE A 115 5.70 -10.46 1.43
C ILE A 115 4.24 -10.08 1.32
N PHE A 116 3.61 -9.85 2.48
CA PHE A 116 2.21 -9.46 2.62
C PHE A 116 2.12 -8.07 3.26
N VAL A 117 1.50 -7.13 2.59
CA VAL A 117 1.24 -5.78 3.10
C VAL A 117 -0.26 -5.59 3.20
N ASN A 118 -0.74 -5.28 4.41
CA ASN A 118 -2.15 -5.03 4.69
C ASN A 118 -2.32 -3.57 5.12
N GLN A 119 -3.00 -2.78 4.30
CA GLN A 119 -3.25 -1.36 4.52
C GLN A 119 -4.69 -1.13 4.95
N TYR A 120 -4.89 -0.35 6.01
CA TYR A 120 -6.20 0.07 6.53
C TYR A 120 -6.25 1.61 6.49
N GLU A 121 -6.83 2.14 5.42
CA GLU A 121 -6.89 3.56 5.08
C GLU A 121 -8.26 4.13 5.49
N VAL A 122 -8.40 4.47 6.78
CA VAL A 122 -9.70 4.84 7.35
C VAL A 122 -9.74 6.24 7.95
N GLY A 123 -8.76 7.06 7.65
CA GLY A 123 -8.66 8.43 8.15
C GLY A 123 -8.10 9.40 7.10
N SER A 124 -7.75 10.60 7.56
CA SER A 124 -7.25 11.75 6.79
C SER A 124 -8.23 12.33 5.76
N SER A 125 -8.18 13.64 5.53
CA SER A 125 -8.95 14.27 4.44
C SER A 125 -8.34 14.02 3.07
N LYS A 126 -7.01 13.83 3.02
CA LYS A 126 -6.29 13.56 1.80
C LYS A 126 -5.23 12.48 2.01
N LEU A 127 -5.34 11.42 1.23
CA LEU A 127 -4.37 10.32 1.18
C LEU A 127 -3.85 10.14 -0.24
N ILE A 128 -2.53 10.06 -0.37
CA ILE A 128 -1.88 9.57 -1.59
C ILE A 128 -0.95 8.43 -1.16
N SER A 129 -1.30 7.19 -1.52
CA SER A 129 -0.50 6.00 -1.22
C SER A 129 0.07 5.41 -2.50
N ASN A 130 1.38 5.22 -2.52
CA ASN A 130 2.11 4.54 -3.58
C ASN A 130 2.72 3.24 -3.06
N TYR A 131 2.31 2.13 -3.64
CA TYR A 131 2.89 0.80 -3.39
C TYR A 131 3.64 0.32 -4.64
N LYS A 132 4.88 -0.11 -4.47
CA LYS A 132 5.65 -0.74 -5.53
C LYS A 132 6.33 -2.01 -5.03
N ALA A 133 6.05 -3.14 -5.69
CA ALA A 133 6.74 -4.40 -5.45
C ALA A 133 7.61 -4.80 -6.64
N ASN A 134 8.83 -5.23 -6.36
CA ASN A 134 9.72 -5.86 -7.32
C ASN A 134 9.92 -7.32 -6.91
N LEU A 135 9.39 -8.23 -7.69
CA LEU A 135 9.54 -9.68 -7.54
C LEU A 135 10.77 -10.10 -8.33
N ILE A 136 11.94 -10.02 -7.67
CA ILE A 136 13.25 -10.18 -8.34
C ILE A 136 13.75 -11.61 -8.39
N GLY A 137 13.35 -12.43 -7.41
CA GLY A 137 13.75 -13.83 -7.32
C GLY A 137 12.73 -14.81 -7.91
N GLU A 138 13.19 -16.00 -8.26
CA GLU A 138 12.32 -17.11 -8.68
C GLU A 138 11.35 -17.48 -7.57
N ALA A 139 10.09 -17.81 -7.91
CA ALA A 139 9.03 -18.18 -6.98
C ALA A 139 8.77 -17.15 -5.85
N SER A 140 9.17 -15.90 -6.02
CA SER A 140 8.86 -14.82 -5.09
C SER A 140 7.38 -14.45 -5.12
N HIS A 141 6.86 -13.97 -3.99
CA HIS A 141 5.45 -13.58 -3.85
C HIS A 141 5.31 -12.21 -3.18
N ALA A 142 4.42 -11.38 -3.71
CA ALA A 142 3.95 -10.16 -3.06
C ALA A 142 2.43 -10.05 -3.10
N GLU A 143 1.84 -9.74 -1.97
CA GLU A 143 0.42 -9.45 -1.85
C GLU A 143 0.20 -8.12 -1.13
N VAL A 144 -0.64 -7.27 -1.70
CA VAL A 144 -1.13 -6.07 -1.04
C VAL A 144 -2.64 -6.13 -0.92
N ASN A 145 -3.12 -6.08 0.33
CA ASN A 145 -4.53 -5.96 0.69
C ASN A 145 -4.77 -4.56 1.22
N SER A 146 -5.62 -3.78 0.57
CA SER A 146 -6.00 -2.46 1.04
C SER A 146 -7.49 -2.39 1.32
N ILE A 147 -7.83 -1.86 2.50
CA ILE A 147 -9.20 -1.53 2.88
C ILE A 147 -9.26 -0.03 3.13
N TYR A 148 -10.11 0.68 2.40
CA TYR A 148 -10.31 2.11 2.55
C TYR A 148 -11.75 2.49 2.86
N PHE A 149 -11.92 3.60 3.57
CA PHE A 149 -13.21 4.24 3.78
C PHE A 149 -13.09 5.75 3.60
N GLY A 150 -13.74 6.28 2.56
CA GLY A 150 -13.81 7.71 2.29
C GLY A 150 -15.19 8.27 2.64
N TYR A 151 -15.23 9.39 3.34
CA TYR A 151 -16.47 10.11 3.72
C TYR A 151 -16.24 11.62 3.67
N ASN A 152 -17.26 12.43 3.87
CA ASN A 152 -17.21 13.88 3.68
C ASN A 152 -16.64 14.25 2.29
N ASP A 153 -15.61 15.06 2.24
CA ASP A 153 -14.90 15.46 1.01
C ASP A 153 -13.53 14.76 0.88
N HIS A 154 -13.34 13.58 1.46
CA HIS A 154 -12.06 12.85 1.43
C HIS A 154 -11.59 12.59 -0.01
N GLU A 155 -10.31 12.77 -0.22
CA GLU A 155 -9.60 12.44 -1.46
C GLU A 155 -8.62 11.29 -1.22
N ILE A 156 -8.81 10.18 -1.92
CA ILE A 156 -8.00 8.97 -1.79
C ILE A 156 -7.40 8.61 -3.15
N ASP A 157 -6.08 8.70 -3.27
CA ASP A 157 -5.33 8.29 -4.46
C ASP A 157 -4.44 7.08 -4.12
N LEU A 158 -4.74 5.93 -4.73
CA LEU A 158 -3.98 4.69 -4.59
C LEU A 158 -3.27 4.38 -5.91
N ILE A 159 -1.94 4.21 -5.86
CA ILE A 159 -1.10 3.97 -7.04
C ILE A 159 -0.24 2.73 -6.76
N TYR A 160 -0.65 1.56 -7.29
CA TYR A 160 -0.02 0.28 -6.97
C TYR A 160 0.63 -0.35 -8.20
N ASN A 161 1.90 -0.71 -8.07
CA ASN A 161 2.68 -1.29 -9.15
C ASN A 161 3.39 -2.55 -8.69
N ILE A 162 3.24 -3.65 -9.43
CA ILE A 162 3.98 -4.88 -9.18
C ILE A 162 4.73 -5.26 -10.45
N ILE A 163 6.03 -5.50 -10.31
CA ILE A 163 6.93 -5.85 -11.41
C ILE A 163 7.45 -7.27 -11.19
N HIS A 164 7.08 -8.16 -12.09
CA HIS A 164 7.56 -9.53 -12.14
C HIS A 164 8.86 -9.61 -12.96
N LYS A 165 9.96 -10.00 -12.31
CA LYS A 165 11.28 -10.20 -12.93
C LYS A 165 11.75 -11.64 -12.78
N GLY A 166 11.49 -12.25 -11.62
CA GLY A 166 11.80 -13.65 -11.34
C GLY A 166 10.79 -14.59 -12.00
N LYS A 167 11.26 -15.76 -12.42
CA LYS A 167 10.40 -16.84 -12.95
C LYS A 167 9.43 -17.31 -11.88
N GLN A 168 8.24 -17.78 -12.31
CA GLN A 168 7.22 -18.37 -11.43
C GLN A 168 6.84 -17.48 -10.23
N SER A 169 7.11 -16.17 -10.33
CA SER A 169 6.71 -15.23 -9.31
C SER A 169 5.19 -15.01 -9.32
N THR A 170 4.63 -14.71 -8.14
CA THR A 170 3.18 -14.55 -8.01
C THR A 170 2.83 -13.25 -7.30
N SER A 171 1.71 -12.64 -7.66
CA SER A 171 1.24 -11.44 -6.98
C SER A 171 -0.26 -11.31 -6.89
N ASN A 172 -0.73 -10.64 -5.83
CA ASN A 172 -2.12 -10.24 -5.68
C ASN A 172 -2.21 -8.77 -5.25
N ILE A 173 -3.07 -8.00 -5.91
CA ILE A 173 -3.55 -6.70 -5.48
C ILE A 173 -5.03 -6.87 -5.16
N ILE A 174 -5.41 -6.69 -3.90
CA ILE A 174 -6.79 -6.83 -3.42
C ILE A 174 -7.20 -5.53 -2.74
N ILE A 175 -8.16 -4.81 -3.33
CA ILE A 175 -8.60 -3.52 -2.81
C ILE A 175 -10.10 -3.53 -2.59
N ASN A 176 -10.49 -3.27 -1.36
CA ASN A 176 -11.88 -3.19 -0.96
C ASN A 176 -12.16 -1.86 -0.26
N GLY A 177 -13.22 -1.19 -0.63
CA GLY A 177 -13.55 0.04 0.05
C GLY A 177 -14.99 0.51 -0.10
N ALA A 178 -15.29 1.57 0.63
CA ALA A 178 -16.57 2.24 0.56
C ALA A 178 -16.39 3.75 0.52
N LEU A 179 -17.26 4.41 -0.23
CA LEU A 179 -17.30 5.87 -0.36
C LEU A 179 -18.67 6.40 0.03
N LYS A 180 -18.67 7.45 0.84
CA LYS A 180 -19.87 8.13 1.33
C LYS A 180 -19.76 9.64 1.11
N ASP A 181 -20.88 10.35 1.18
CA ASP A 181 -21.00 11.80 1.05
C ASP A 181 -20.43 12.30 -0.32
N ASN A 182 -19.39 13.09 -0.34
CA ASN A 182 -18.74 13.60 -1.56
C ASN A 182 -17.35 13.01 -1.81
N ALA A 183 -16.98 11.97 -1.08
CA ALA A 183 -15.64 11.40 -1.14
C ALA A 183 -15.27 10.95 -2.55
N ARG A 184 -13.99 11.04 -2.86
CA ARG A 184 -13.41 10.70 -4.15
C ARG A 184 -12.27 9.70 -3.99
N LYS A 185 -12.24 8.71 -4.87
CA LYS A 185 -11.13 7.78 -4.96
C LYS A 185 -10.65 7.66 -6.39
N VAL A 186 -9.34 7.67 -6.57
CA VAL A 186 -8.67 7.26 -7.79
C VAL A 186 -7.75 6.08 -7.46
N PHE A 187 -7.95 4.97 -8.14
CA PHE A 187 -7.07 3.83 -8.09
C PHE A 187 -6.39 3.64 -9.44
N LYS A 188 -5.08 3.54 -9.44
CA LYS A 188 -4.27 3.20 -10.60
C LYS A 188 -3.38 2.03 -10.24
N SER A 189 -3.33 1.04 -11.10
CA SER A 189 -2.46 -0.12 -10.89
C SER A 189 -1.73 -0.48 -12.16
N ASN A 190 -0.62 -1.18 -11.98
CA ASN A 190 0.14 -1.78 -13.05
C ASN A 190 0.72 -3.13 -12.60
N LEU A 191 0.35 -4.18 -13.33
CA LEU A 191 1.03 -5.47 -13.29
C LEU A 191 1.94 -5.55 -14.50
N ASP A 192 3.25 -5.63 -14.29
CA ASP A 192 4.27 -5.62 -15.34
C ASP A 192 5.07 -6.92 -15.32
N PHE A 193 4.91 -7.74 -16.35
CA PHE A 193 5.64 -8.99 -16.54
C PHE A 193 6.80 -8.75 -17.50
N LEU A 194 8.02 -8.62 -16.96
CA LEU A 194 9.20 -8.39 -17.76
C LEU A 194 9.66 -9.66 -18.47
N GLU A 195 10.40 -9.50 -19.56
CA GLU A 195 11.07 -10.61 -20.25
C GLU A 195 11.91 -11.44 -19.26
N GLY A 196 11.73 -12.76 -19.28
CA GLY A 196 12.35 -13.71 -18.36
C GLY A 196 11.50 -14.08 -17.13
N SER A 197 10.33 -13.48 -16.94
CA SER A 197 9.40 -13.82 -15.82
C SER A 197 8.49 -15.03 -16.13
N THR A 198 8.96 -15.96 -16.93
CA THR A 198 8.24 -17.17 -17.38
C THR A 198 7.50 -17.89 -16.24
N GLY A 199 6.26 -18.28 -16.45
CA GLY A 199 5.41 -18.99 -15.48
C GLY A 199 4.85 -18.11 -14.35
N SER A 200 5.02 -16.79 -14.44
CA SER A 200 4.52 -15.87 -13.42
C SER A 200 3.01 -15.62 -13.52
N VAL A 201 2.39 -15.38 -12.37
CA VAL A 201 0.94 -15.13 -12.24
C VAL A 201 0.69 -13.87 -11.40
N GLY A 202 -0.10 -12.95 -11.94
CA GLY A 202 -0.52 -11.74 -11.22
C GLY A 202 -2.03 -11.54 -11.27
N ASN A 203 -2.63 -11.24 -10.13
CA ASN A 203 -4.05 -10.96 -10.03
C ASN A 203 -4.28 -9.59 -9.40
N GLU A 204 -5.30 -8.90 -9.89
CA GLU A 204 -5.76 -7.64 -9.35
C GLU A 204 -7.28 -7.65 -9.23
N GLU A 205 -7.77 -7.35 -8.05
CA GLU A 205 -9.19 -7.26 -7.76
C GLU A 205 -9.50 -5.97 -6.99
N GLU A 206 -10.44 -5.18 -7.49
CA GLU A 206 -10.97 -4.02 -6.79
C GLU A 206 -12.47 -4.12 -6.64
N PHE A 207 -12.96 -3.85 -5.42
CA PHE A 207 -14.38 -3.64 -5.15
C PHE A 207 -14.57 -2.32 -4.39
N CYS A 208 -15.45 -1.44 -4.94
CA CYS A 208 -15.82 -0.17 -4.34
C CYS A 208 -17.33 -0.09 -4.09
N MET A 209 -17.73 0.04 -2.84
CA MET A 209 -19.12 0.27 -2.47
C MET A 209 -19.42 1.78 -2.51
N LEU A 210 -20.43 2.17 -3.29
CA LEU A 210 -20.88 3.56 -3.42
C LEU A 210 -22.12 3.77 -2.55
N LEU A 211 -21.96 4.44 -1.41
CA LEU A 211 -23.02 4.65 -0.44
C LEU A 211 -23.90 5.86 -0.78
N ASP A 212 -23.37 6.84 -1.50
CA ASP A 212 -24.10 8.03 -1.95
C ASP A 212 -23.97 8.26 -3.47
N SER A 213 -24.88 9.04 -4.02
CA SER A 213 -24.86 9.38 -5.46
C SER A 213 -23.82 10.44 -5.84
N THR A 214 -23.27 11.14 -4.86
CA THR A 214 -22.30 12.24 -5.01
C THR A 214 -20.86 11.78 -5.03
N VAL A 215 -20.58 10.55 -4.56
CA VAL A 215 -19.23 9.95 -4.54
C VAL A 215 -18.65 9.75 -5.94
N LYS A 216 -17.33 9.76 -6.04
CA LYS A 216 -16.61 9.51 -7.29
C LYS A 216 -15.57 8.42 -7.11
N SER A 217 -15.67 7.36 -7.90
CA SER A 217 -14.68 6.29 -7.96
C SER A 217 -14.16 6.16 -9.40
N ILE A 218 -12.85 6.21 -9.54
CA ILE A 218 -12.13 6.01 -10.80
C ILE A 218 -11.13 4.88 -10.59
N SER A 219 -11.12 3.91 -11.51
CA SER A 219 -10.17 2.80 -11.52
C SER A 219 -9.52 2.70 -12.90
N VAL A 220 -8.19 2.63 -12.91
CA VAL A 220 -7.39 2.58 -14.14
C VAL A 220 -6.36 1.46 -14.00
N PRO A 221 -6.78 0.19 -14.17
CA PRO A 221 -5.87 -0.94 -14.15
C PRO A 221 -5.06 -1.00 -15.46
N LEU A 222 -3.78 -1.38 -15.35
CA LEU A 222 -2.88 -1.60 -16.47
C LEU A 222 -2.20 -2.96 -16.33
N LEU A 223 -2.16 -3.71 -17.42
CA LEU A 223 -1.48 -5.00 -17.53
C LEU A 223 -0.48 -4.95 -18.68
N LEU A 224 0.80 -5.11 -18.38
CA LEU A 224 1.89 -5.14 -19.35
C LEU A 224 2.54 -6.52 -19.36
N CYS A 225 2.54 -7.19 -20.53
CA CYS A 225 3.12 -8.50 -20.72
C CYS A 225 4.26 -8.41 -21.74
N HIS A 226 5.50 -8.49 -21.27
CA HIS A 226 6.70 -8.58 -22.10
C HIS A 226 7.26 -10.02 -22.16
N GLU A 227 6.55 -10.97 -21.52
CA GLU A 227 6.80 -12.41 -21.53
C GLU A 227 5.54 -13.13 -22.01
N ASP A 228 5.69 -14.17 -22.84
CA ASP A 228 4.57 -14.90 -23.44
C ASP A 228 3.92 -15.91 -22.47
N ASP A 229 4.73 -16.54 -21.61
CA ASP A 229 4.29 -17.58 -20.67
C ASP A 229 3.98 -16.98 -19.28
N VAL A 230 2.97 -16.11 -19.22
CA VAL A 230 2.49 -15.49 -17.99
C VAL A 230 0.96 -15.45 -17.94
N LEU A 231 0.41 -15.33 -16.75
CA LEU A 231 -1.03 -15.18 -16.53
C LEU A 231 -1.29 -13.89 -15.72
N GLY A 232 -1.94 -12.93 -16.35
CA GLY A 232 -2.37 -11.69 -15.70
C GLY A 232 -3.89 -11.58 -15.72
N ASN A 233 -4.51 -11.31 -14.56
CA ASN A 233 -5.92 -11.05 -14.43
C ASN A 233 -6.16 -9.73 -13.72
N HIS A 234 -7.15 -8.97 -14.17
CA HIS A 234 -7.64 -7.82 -13.42
C HIS A 234 -9.16 -7.76 -13.44
N ALA A 235 -9.75 -7.31 -12.32
CA ALA A 235 -11.16 -7.05 -12.19
C ALA A 235 -11.38 -5.81 -11.33
N ALA A 236 -12.17 -4.86 -11.83
CA ALA A 236 -12.61 -3.72 -11.05
C ALA A 236 -14.14 -3.64 -11.08
N SER A 237 -14.76 -3.52 -9.92
CA SER A 237 -16.20 -3.39 -9.78
C SER A 237 -16.58 -2.30 -8.80
N ALA A 238 -17.68 -1.59 -9.11
CA ALA A 238 -18.27 -0.63 -8.20
C ALA A 238 -19.78 -0.90 -8.13
N GLY A 239 -20.33 -0.98 -6.92
CA GLY A 239 -21.73 -1.26 -6.67
C GLY A 239 -22.37 -0.23 -5.76
N ARG A 240 -23.62 0.13 -6.04
CA ARG A 240 -24.47 0.87 -5.09
C ARG A 240 -25.31 -0.11 -4.29
N ILE A 241 -25.49 0.18 -3.01
CA ILE A 241 -26.52 -0.47 -2.21
C ILE A 241 -27.84 0.18 -2.59
N ASP A 242 -28.77 -0.63 -3.11
CA ASP A 242 -30.17 -0.20 -3.26
C ASP A 242 -30.82 -0.30 -1.87
N GLU A 243 -31.24 0.84 -1.33
CA GLU A 243 -31.93 0.91 -0.03
C GLU A 243 -33.17 -0.01 0.03
N ASN A 244 -33.81 -0.29 -1.13
CA ASN A 244 -34.97 -1.21 -1.20
C ASN A 244 -34.59 -2.69 -1.04
N ILE A 245 -33.33 -3.06 -1.05
CA ILE A 245 -32.86 -4.45 -0.87
C ILE A 245 -32.46 -4.71 0.60
N LEU A 246 -32.34 -3.66 1.43
CA LEU A 246 -31.92 -3.76 2.83
C LEU A 246 -33.05 -4.08 3.81
N PHE A 247 -34.34 -4.19 3.34
CA PHE A 247 -35.49 -4.45 4.17
C PHE A 247 -36.39 -5.56 3.60
#